data_3bd9345bf5b5305d7193a693cc90fb32
#
_entry.id   3bd9345bf5b5305d7193a693cc90fb32
#
_cell.length_a   1.000
_cell.length_b   1.000
_cell.length_c   1.000
_cell.angle_alpha   90.00
_cell.angle_beta   90.00
_cell.angle_gamma   90.00
#
_symmetry.space_group_name_H-M   'P 1'
#
loop_
_entity.id
_entity.type
_entity.pdbx_description
1 polymer ?
#
loop_
_entity_poly.entity_id
_entity_poly.type
_entity_poly.pdbx_seq_one_letter_code
_entity_poly.pdbx_strand_id
1 'polypeptide(L)'
;MLNAFLVALAVFICVGGAELVGFTMLNRPIVIGPLVGLFLGDLHTGVIIGASLEAVFMGVVNIGGASAAEPGIATAVGTAFAIMLGKGSEVALTLALPIGILGLQIKTVLYIFIVGMFAKTFDRLAAEGKEKQIVALHYGLWAVNWFLYSLFAFFGILFGSDAVSALLDAIPDVVMNGLTVCGGLLPAVGMAMLMKMLWDNKICMFYFLGFVLAAYLNLPLIALAVIGVIIAISIGMNDYKLNQLAAQRVAVSPAGSADEYLDEEEEEFF
;
A
#
# COMPACT_ATOMS: atom_id res chain seq x y z
N MET A 1 25.49 -2.49 -13.43
CA MET A 1 25.90 -2.41 -12.02
C MET A 1 25.44 -1.15 -11.31
N LEU A 2 25.73 0.07 -11.82
CA LEU A 2 25.29 1.31 -11.16
C LEU A 2 23.76 1.38 -11.02
N ASN A 3 23.01 1.10 -12.07
CA ASN A 3 21.54 1.10 -12.05
C ASN A 3 20.98 0.11 -11.01
N ALA A 4 21.54 -1.11 -10.94
CA ALA A 4 21.13 -2.10 -9.94
C ALA A 4 21.36 -1.60 -8.51
N PHE A 5 22.51 -0.96 -8.27
CA PHE A 5 22.81 -0.35 -6.97
C PHE A 5 21.84 0.78 -6.61
N LEU A 6 21.54 1.67 -7.56
CA LEU A 6 20.63 2.79 -7.33
C LEU A 6 19.19 2.31 -7.04
N VAL A 7 18.73 1.26 -7.74
CA VAL A 7 17.40 0.66 -7.48
C VAL A 7 17.37 -0.01 -6.10
N ALA A 8 18.43 -0.78 -5.76
CA ALA A 8 18.54 -1.38 -4.43
C ALA A 8 18.56 -0.32 -3.32
N LEU A 9 19.26 0.79 -3.54
CA LEU A 9 19.28 1.94 -2.62
C LEU A 9 17.90 2.56 -2.48
N ALA A 10 17.13 2.71 -3.56
CA ALA A 10 15.75 3.19 -3.51
C ALA A 10 14.86 2.26 -2.67
N VAL A 11 15.00 0.94 -2.84
CA VAL A 11 14.28 -0.06 -2.04
C VAL A 11 14.67 0.05 -0.57
N PHE A 12 15.96 0.14 -0.26
CA PHE A 12 16.44 0.27 1.12
C PHE A 12 15.89 1.52 1.80
N ILE A 13 15.95 2.67 1.13
CA ILE A 13 15.50 3.96 1.69
C ILE A 13 13.97 3.98 1.82
N CYS A 14 13.23 3.61 0.78
CA CYS A 14 11.78 3.76 0.77
C CYS A 14 11.07 2.66 1.54
N VAL A 15 11.41 1.41 1.29
CA VAL A 15 10.73 0.29 1.94
C VAL A 15 11.23 0.11 3.37
N GLY A 16 12.55 0.16 3.57
CA GLY A 16 13.16 0.13 4.90
C GLY A 16 12.86 1.38 5.73
N GLY A 17 12.95 2.55 5.11
CA GLY A 17 12.68 3.82 5.78
C GLY A 17 11.23 3.98 6.25
N ALA A 18 10.27 3.36 5.57
CA ALA A 18 8.88 3.36 6.00
C ALA A 18 8.67 2.68 7.37
N GLU A 19 9.51 1.72 7.72
CA GLU A 19 9.47 1.05 9.03
C GLU A 19 10.35 1.75 10.08
N LEU A 20 11.38 2.48 9.66
CA LEU A 20 12.30 3.17 10.56
C LEU A 20 11.66 4.38 11.25
N VAL A 21 10.90 5.17 10.51
CA VAL A 21 10.36 6.47 10.96
C VAL A 21 8.85 6.39 11.26
N GLY A 22 8.27 5.19 11.19
CA GLY A 22 6.83 4.94 11.32
C GLY A 22 6.14 4.88 9.95
N PHE A 23 4.81 4.89 9.94
CA PHE A 23 4.02 4.76 8.70
C PHE A 23 4.11 6.03 7.83
N THR A 24 5.28 6.26 7.24
CA THR A 24 5.57 7.43 6.38
C THR A 24 5.03 7.29 4.96
N MET A 25 4.48 6.14 4.59
CA MET A 25 4.03 5.80 3.23
C MET A 25 5.12 5.94 2.15
N LEU A 26 6.40 5.96 2.54
CA LEU A 26 7.52 6.00 1.59
C LEU A 26 7.60 4.76 0.69
N ASN A 27 7.07 3.63 1.16
CA ASN A 27 6.99 2.38 0.42
C ASN A 27 5.89 2.35 -0.66
N ARG A 28 5.15 3.45 -0.84
CA ARG A 28 4.09 3.54 -1.84
C ARG A 28 4.66 3.74 -3.25
N PRO A 29 4.01 3.16 -4.28
CA PRO A 29 4.42 3.33 -5.66
C PRO A 29 4.58 4.77 -6.13
N ILE A 30 3.70 5.66 -5.66
CA ILE A 30 3.74 7.10 -5.98
C ILE A 30 5.03 7.79 -5.53
N VAL A 31 5.76 7.22 -4.56
CA VAL A 31 7.05 7.74 -4.07
C VAL A 31 8.21 7.01 -4.73
N ILE A 32 8.14 5.67 -4.80
CA ILE A 32 9.25 4.84 -5.30
C ILE A 32 9.44 5.01 -6.82
N GLY A 33 8.34 5.06 -7.58
CA GLY A 33 8.42 5.23 -9.04
C GLY A 33 9.21 6.47 -9.46
N PRO A 34 8.84 7.67 -9.00
CA PRO A 34 9.61 8.90 -9.26
C PRO A 34 11.06 8.84 -8.76
N LEU A 35 11.32 8.25 -7.58
CA LEU A 35 12.67 8.15 -7.03
C LEU A 35 13.57 7.25 -7.91
N VAL A 36 13.06 6.10 -8.34
CA VAL A 36 13.77 5.22 -9.27
C VAL A 36 13.97 5.90 -10.62
N GLY A 37 12.92 6.59 -11.12
CA GLY A 37 13.02 7.38 -12.35
C GLY A 37 14.10 8.46 -12.26
N LEU A 38 14.17 9.19 -11.15
CA LEU A 38 15.23 10.18 -10.89
C LEU A 38 16.63 9.55 -10.88
N PHE A 39 16.79 8.41 -10.23
CA PHE A 39 18.08 7.70 -10.15
C PHE A 39 18.54 7.14 -11.48
N LEU A 40 17.60 6.73 -12.34
CA LEU A 40 17.89 6.19 -13.66
C LEU A 40 17.90 7.25 -14.79
N GLY A 41 17.61 8.52 -14.47
CA GLY A 41 17.66 9.64 -15.39
C GLY A 41 16.38 9.84 -16.24
N ASP A 42 15.29 9.17 -15.92
CA ASP A 42 13.97 9.34 -16.54
C ASP A 42 12.87 9.52 -15.49
N LEU A 43 12.86 10.70 -14.90
CA LEU A 43 11.86 11.08 -13.89
C LEU A 43 10.44 11.02 -14.43
N HIS A 44 10.24 11.43 -15.70
CA HIS A 44 8.91 11.49 -16.32
C HIS A 44 8.27 10.10 -16.39
N THR A 45 9.00 9.12 -16.92
CA THR A 45 8.55 7.73 -16.96
C THR A 45 8.34 7.17 -15.55
N GLY A 46 9.24 7.49 -14.61
CA GLY A 46 9.10 7.08 -13.20
C GLY A 46 7.83 7.59 -12.53
N VAL A 47 7.45 8.85 -12.78
CA VAL A 47 6.18 9.44 -12.27
C VAL A 47 4.96 8.74 -12.86
N ILE A 48 4.92 8.51 -14.17
CA ILE A 48 3.80 7.86 -14.85
C ILE A 48 3.62 6.43 -14.31
N ILE A 49 4.70 5.67 -14.21
CA ILE A 49 4.66 4.29 -13.72
C ILE A 49 4.28 4.27 -12.25
N GLY A 50 4.86 5.15 -11.42
CA GLY A 50 4.52 5.26 -10.01
C GLY A 50 3.05 5.54 -9.78
N ALA A 51 2.45 6.46 -10.54
CA ALA A 51 1.03 6.78 -10.46
C ALA A 51 0.15 5.60 -10.92
N SER A 52 0.53 4.92 -12.00
CA SER A 52 -0.21 3.77 -12.52
C SER A 52 -0.19 2.60 -11.53
N LEU A 53 0.98 2.29 -10.97
CA LEU A 53 1.13 1.23 -9.98
C LEU A 53 0.50 1.60 -8.63
N GLU A 54 0.47 2.88 -8.26
CA GLU A 54 -0.28 3.33 -7.07
C GLU A 54 -1.75 2.97 -7.19
N ALA A 55 -2.37 3.23 -8.34
CA ALA A 55 -3.77 2.87 -8.58
C ALA A 55 -4.01 1.35 -8.50
N VAL A 56 -3.05 0.54 -8.99
CA VAL A 56 -3.12 -0.93 -8.90
C VAL A 56 -3.03 -1.41 -7.44
N PHE A 57 -2.08 -0.87 -6.70
CA PHE A 57 -1.81 -1.30 -5.31
C PHE A 57 -2.61 -0.52 -4.26
N MET A 58 -3.54 0.35 -4.67
CA MET A 58 -4.36 1.14 -3.74
C MET A 58 -5.18 0.26 -2.79
N GLY A 59 -5.68 -0.88 -3.28
CA GLY A 59 -6.40 -1.85 -2.45
C GLY A 59 -5.53 -2.83 -1.66
N VAL A 60 -4.20 -2.77 -1.82
CA VAL A 60 -3.27 -3.61 -1.06
C VAL A 60 -2.94 -2.92 0.25
N VAL A 61 -3.65 -3.29 1.30
CA VAL A 61 -3.47 -2.78 2.66
C VAL A 61 -3.15 -3.95 3.59
N ASN A 62 -2.22 -3.73 4.51
CA ASN A 62 -1.87 -4.73 5.51
C ASN A 62 -2.97 -4.80 6.58
N ILE A 63 -3.59 -5.97 6.73
CA ILE A 63 -4.62 -6.21 7.73
C ILE A 63 -4.13 -7.32 8.65
N GLY A 64 -4.01 -7.02 9.94
CA GLY A 64 -3.56 -8.00 10.92
C GLY A 64 -2.15 -8.58 10.65
N GLY A 65 -1.29 -7.83 9.98
CA GLY A 65 0.05 -8.28 9.60
C GLY A 65 0.11 -9.11 8.29
N ALA A 66 -1.03 -9.42 7.69
CA ALA A 66 -1.08 -10.08 6.38
C ALA A 66 -1.12 -9.05 5.25
N SER A 67 -0.37 -9.31 4.18
CA SER A 67 -0.37 -8.52 2.95
C SER A 67 -0.55 -9.43 1.75
N ALA A 68 -1.19 -8.94 0.69
CA ALA A 68 -1.38 -9.70 -0.55
C ALA A 68 -0.16 -9.63 -1.49
N ALA A 69 0.57 -8.51 -1.45
CA ALA A 69 1.77 -8.27 -2.25
C ALA A 69 2.63 -7.19 -1.60
N GLU A 70 3.88 -7.04 -2.05
CA GLU A 70 4.79 -5.97 -1.63
C GLU A 70 4.91 -4.91 -2.73
N PRO A 71 4.19 -3.79 -2.62
CA PRO A 71 4.16 -2.77 -3.67
C PRO A 71 5.52 -2.11 -3.90
N GLY A 72 6.34 -1.99 -2.84
CA GLY A 72 7.60 -1.26 -2.89
C GLY A 72 8.60 -1.88 -3.85
N ILE A 73 8.92 -3.16 -3.68
CA ILE A 73 9.87 -3.85 -4.58
C ILE A 73 9.28 -4.04 -5.98
N ALA A 74 7.96 -4.30 -6.06
CA ALA A 74 7.26 -4.42 -7.35
C ALA A 74 7.43 -3.15 -8.19
N THR A 75 7.23 -2.00 -7.56
CA THR A 75 7.39 -0.70 -8.23
C THR A 75 8.84 -0.40 -8.56
N ALA A 76 9.75 -0.60 -7.63
CA ALA A 76 11.17 -0.32 -7.86
C ALA A 76 11.74 -1.11 -9.04
N VAL A 77 11.51 -2.42 -9.04
CA VAL A 77 12.01 -3.32 -10.09
C VAL A 77 11.23 -3.15 -11.40
N GLY A 78 9.90 -3.02 -11.33
CA GLY A 78 9.07 -2.80 -12.53
C GLY A 78 9.41 -1.49 -13.24
N THR A 79 9.56 -0.38 -12.49
CA THR A 79 9.97 0.92 -13.05
C THR A 79 11.37 0.84 -13.65
N ALA A 80 12.31 0.18 -12.96
CA ALA A 80 13.66 0.03 -13.45
C ALA A 80 13.72 -0.74 -14.78
N PHE A 81 13.02 -1.86 -14.90
CA PHE A 81 12.96 -2.61 -16.16
C PHE A 81 12.29 -1.81 -17.27
N ALA A 82 11.20 -1.11 -17.00
CA ALA A 82 10.54 -0.29 -18.01
C ALA A 82 11.45 0.80 -18.56
N ILE A 83 12.19 1.50 -17.71
CA ILE A 83 13.15 2.54 -18.09
C ILE A 83 14.35 1.92 -18.84
N MET A 84 14.95 0.87 -18.29
CA MET A 84 16.15 0.25 -18.87
C MET A 84 15.91 -0.40 -20.22
N LEU A 85 14.70 -0.95 -20.44
CA LEU A 85 14.31 -1.59 -21.71
C LEU A 85 13.69 -0.58 -22.71
N GLY A 86 13.48 0.68 -22.30
CA GLY A 86 12.85 1.70 -23.13
C GLY A 86 11.40 1.35 -23.50
N LYS A 87 10.76 0.47 -22.73
CA LYS A 87 9.37 0.05 -22.92
C LYS A 87 8.50 0.80 -21.92
N GLY A 88 7.26 1.14 -22.30
CA GLY A 88 6.35 1.98 -21.51
C GLY A 88 5.89 1.36 -20.19
N SER A 89 4.92 2.02 -19.54
CA SER A 89 4.32 1.60 -18.28
C SER A 89 3.70 0.19 -18.32
N GLU A 90 3.38 -0.32 -19.48
CA GLU A 90 2.79 -1.64 -19.72
C GLU A 90 3.66 -2.78 -19.18
N VAL A 91 4.98 -2.69 -19.42
CA VAL A 91 5.94 -3.68 -18.91
C VAL A 91 5.99 -3.63 -17.37
N ALA A 92 6.03 -2.43 -16.80
CA ALA A 92 6.03 -2.28 -15.35
C ALA A 92 4.76 -2.87 -14.72
N LEU A 93 3.58 -2.59 -15.30
CA LEU A 93 2.30 -3.12 -14.82
C LEU A 93 2.23 -4.65 -14.91
N THR A 94 2.71 -5.23 -16.01
CA THR A 94 2.72 -6.67 -16.22
C THR A 94 3.61 -7.40 -15.21
N LEU A 95 4.78 -6.82 -14.91
CA LEU A 95 5.76 -7.43 -14.00
C LEU A 95 5.47 -7.14 -12.53
N ALA A 96 4.73 -6.09 -12.22
CA ALA A 96 4.55 -5.62 -10.85
C ALA A 96 3.87 -6.64 -9.93
N LEU A 97 2.80 -7.30 -10.38
CA LEU A 97 2.09 -8.28 -9.55
C LEU A 97 2.95 -9.52 -9.24
N PRO A 98 3.55 -10.20 -10.23
CA PRO A 98 4.44 -11.32 -9.95
C PRO A 98 5.62 -10.95 -9.05
N ILE A 99 6.27 -9.81 -9.32
CA ILE A 99 7.39 -9.33 -8.51
C ILE A 99 6.93 -8.96 -7.10
N GLY A 100 5.76 -8.35 -6.95
CA GLY A 100 5.18 -8.01 -5.66
C GLY A 100 4.87 -9.23 -4.79
N ILE A 101 4.35 -10.30 -5.38
CA ILE A 101 4.08 -11.56 -4.69
C ILE A 101 5.40 -12.23 -4.26
N LEU A 102 6.37 -12.32 -5.17
CA LEU A 102 7.71 -12.87 -4.85
C LEU A 102 8.42 -12.03 -3.78
N GLY A 103 8.37 -10.71 -3.91
CA GLY A 103 8.94 -9.79 -2.94
C GLY A 103 8.36 -9.97 -1.54
N LEU A 104 7.04 -10.19 -1.44
CA LEU A 104 6.39 -10.49 -0.18
C LEU A 104 6.88 -11.81 0.43
N GLN A 105 7.03 -12.87 -0.38
CA GLN A 105 7.54 -14.16 0.10
C GLN A 105 8.97 -14.02 0.63
N ILE A 106 9.83 -13.32 -0.10
CA ILE A 106 11.21 -13.06 0.33
C ILE A 106 11.23 -12.27 1.63
N LYS A 107 10.41 -11.21 1.73
CA LYS A 107 10.25 -10.42 2.96
C LYS A 107 9.84 -11.29 4.13
N THR A 108 8.84 -12.15 3.96
CA THR A 108 8.34 -13.06 4.98
C THR A 108 9.43 -14.04 5.45
N VAL A 109 10.17 -14.63 4.52
CA VAL A 109 11.29 -15.54 4.84
C VAL A 109 12.36 -14.81 5.66
N LEU A 110 12.76 -13.60 5.24
CA LEU A 110 13.74 -12.81 5.98
C LEU A 110 13.27 -12.49 7.40
N TYR A 111 11.99 -12.11 7.58
CA TYR A 111 11.43 -11.86 8.91
C TYR A 111 11.45 -13.10 9.79
N ILE A 112 11.06 -14.26 9.27
CA ILE A 112 11.04 -15.51 10.04
C ILE A 112 12.46 -15.92 10.43
N PHE A 113 13.40 -15.93 9.49
CA PHE A 113 14.74 -16.46 9.73
C PHE A 113 15.69 -15.45 10.38
N ILE A 114 15.53 -14.15 10.18
CA ILE A 114 16.43 -13.15 10.76
C ILE A 114 15.81 -12.59 12.04
N VAL A 115 14.65 -11.98 11.95
CA VAL A 115 14.05 -11.30 13.11
C VAL A 115 13.51 -12.31 14.14
N GLY A 116 12.84 -13.38 13.65
CA GLY A 116 12.24 -14.41 14.51
C GLY A 116 13.22 -15.13 15.42
N MET A 117 14.47 -15.35 14.96
CA MET A 117 15.50 -15.97 15.82
C MET A 117 15.85 -15.16 17.07
N PHE A 118 15.65 -13.84 17.02
CA PHE A 118 15.98 -12.95 18.13
C PHE A 118 14.81 -12.68 19.08
N ALA A 119 13.62 -13.27 18.87
CA ALA A 119 12.46 -13.06 19.72
C ALA A 119 12.76 -13.35 21.20
N LYS A 120 13.36 -14.52 21.49
CA LYS A 120 13.76 -14.89 22.88
C LYS A 120 14.80 -13.92 23.48
N THR A 121 15.63 -13.30 22.64
CA THR A 121 16.62 -12.31 23.10
C THR A 121 15.92 -11.02 23.50
N PHE A 122 14.90 -10.59 22.74
CA PHE A 122 14.06 -9.45 23.12
C PHE A 122 13.35 -9.69 24.44
N ASP A 123 12.72 -10.87 24.63
CA ASP A 123 12.03 -11.23 25.87
C ASP A 123 12.97 -11.17 27.07
N ARG A 124 14.19 -11.73 26.94
CA ARG A 124 15.21 -11.68 28.00
C ARG A 124 15.65 -10.26 28.33
N LEU A 125 15.95 -9.45 27.30
CA LEU A 125 16.38 -8.07 27.50
C LEU A 125 15.27 -7.22 28.13
N ALA A 126 14.02 -7.49 27.77
CA ALA A 126 12.85 -6.84 28.37
C ALA A 126 12.70 -7.22 29.86
N ALA A 127 12.82 -8.51 30.17
CA ALA A 127 12.78 -8.98 31.58
C ALA A 127 13.93 -8.41 32.44
N GLU A 128 15.09 -8.15 31.82
CA GLU A 128 16.25 -7.55 32.49
C GLU A 128 16.19 -6.00 32.54
N GLY A 129 15.18 -5.37 31.95
CA GLY A 129 15.04 -3.89 31.88
C GLY A 129 16.11 -3.18 31.06
N LYS A 130 16.72 -3.87 30.08
CA LYS A 130 17.84 -3.36 29.27
C LYS A 130 17.38 -2.61 28.01
N GLU A 131 16.70 -1.49 28.19
CA GLU A 131 16.11 -0.69 27.11
C GLU A 131 17.10 -0.33 25.99
N LYS A 132 18.31 0.15 26.33
CA LYS A 132 19.34 0.53 25.35
C LYS A 132 19.76 -0.63 24.45
N GLN A 133 19.81 -1.85 24.99
CA GLN A 133 20.17 -3.04 24.23
C GLN A 133 19.01 -3.48 23.33
N ILE A 134 17.77 -3.32 23.76
CA ILE A 134 16.58 -3.56 22.92
C ILE A 134 16.59 -2.63 21.71
N VAL A 135 16.82 -1.32 21.94
CA VAL A 135 16.89 -0.32 20.88
C VAL A 135 18.04 -0.62 19.90
N ALA A 136 19.23 -0.94 20.41
CA ALA A 136 20.38 -1.27 19.56
C ALA A 136 20.13 -2.54 18.73
N LEU A 137 19.52 -3.58 19.33
CA LEU A 137 19.15 -4.82 18.65
C LEU A 137 18.08 -4.56 17.56
N HIS A 138 17.08 -3.74 17.88
CA HIS A 138 16.03 -3.36 16.92
C HIS A 138 16.60 -2.69 15.66
N TYR A 139 17.40 -1.64 15.85
CA TYR A 139 18.01 -0.94 14.70
C TYR A 139 19.04 -1.82 13.96
N GLY A 140 19.77 -2.67 14.66
CA GLY A 140 20.68 -3.63 14.04
C GLY A 140 19.94 -4.63 13.15
N LEU A 141 18.89 -5.23 13.66
CA LEU A 141 18.04 -6.17 12.89
C LEU A 141 17.31 -5.48 11.73
N TRP A 142 16.81 -4.26 11.94
CA TRP A 142 16.25 -3.45 10.89
C TRP A 142 17.25 -3.26 9.74
N ALA A 143 18.47 -2.81 10.03
CA ALA A 143 19.48 -2.55 9.04
C ALA A 143 19.87 -3.84 8.26
N VAL A 144 20.11 -4.95 8.96
CA VAL A 144 20.46 -6.23 8.34
C VAL A 144 19.31 -6.76 7.47
N ASN A 145 18.07 -6.74 7.99
CA ASN A 145 16.90 -7.25 7.28
C ASN A 145 16.67 -6.49 5.98
N TRP A 146 16.67 -5.16 6.03
CA TRP A 146 16.41 -4.33 4.85
C TRP A 146 17.59 -4.26 3.89
N PHE A 147 18.83 -4.38 4.38
CA PHE A 147 19.99 -4.55 3.53
C PHE A 147 19.91 -5.85 2.71
N LEU A 148 19.59 -6.96 3.35
CA LEU A 148 19.42 -8.24 2.66
C LEU A 148 18.23 -8.20 1.70
N TYR A 149 17.13 -7.56 2.08
CA TYR A 149 16.00 -7.39 1.20
C TYR A 149 16.33 -6.55 -0.04
N SER A 150 17.06 -5.45 0.12
CA SER A 150 17.51 -4.62 -1.01
C SER A 150 18.48 -5.34 -1.94
N LEU A 151 19.22 -6.31 -1.41
CA LEU A 151 20.15 -7.15 -2.19
C LEU A 151 19.39 -8.03 -3.20
N PHE A 152 18.16 -8.46 -2.89
CA PHE A 152 17.31 -9.15 -3.86
C PHE A 152 16.93 -8.24 -5.03
N ALA A 153 16.61 -6.97 -4.76
CA ALA A 153 16.38 -6.01 -5.84
C ALA A 153 17.64 -5.79 -6.67
N PHE A 154 18.79 -5.68 -6.02
CA PHE A 154 20.09 -5.56 -6.71
C PHE A 154 20.35 -6.71 -7.67
N PHE A 155 20.28 -7.95 -7.19
CA PHE A 155 20.50 -9.13 -8.01
C PHE A 155 19.40 -9.33 -9.06
N GLY A 156 18.15 -9.01 -8.71
CA GLY A 156 17.03 -9.04 -9.65
C GLY A 156 17.26 -8.13 -10.85
N ILE A 157 17.78 -6.93 -10.64
CA ILE A 157 18.11 -6.01 -11.75
C ILE A 157 19.38 -6.43 -12.46
N LEU A 158 20.40 -6.91 -11.72
CA LEU A 158 21.69 -7.25 -12.29
C LEU A 158 21.64 -8.44 -13.24
N PHE A 159 20.89 -9.48 -12.85
CA PHE A 159 20.81 -10.74 -13.59
C PHE A 159 19.46 -10.91 -14.31
N GLY A 160 18.45 -10.14 -13.92
CA GLY A 160 17.11 -10.27 -14.44
C GLY A 160 16.85 -9.52 -15.74
N SER A 161 17.66 -8.51 -16.09
CA SER A 161 17.42 -7.68 -17.28
C SER A 161 17.39 -8.49 -18.58
N ASP A 162 18.37 -9.37 -18.76
CA ASP A 162 18.48 -10.19 -19.97
C ASP A 162 17.37 -11.26 -20.01
N ALA A 163 17.06 -11.86 -18.86
CA ALA A 163 15.98 -12.85 -18.75
C ALA A 163 14.60 -12.22 -18.98
N VAL A 164 14.36 -11.02 -18.44
CA VAL A 164 13.11 -10.27 -18.65
C VAL A 164 12.99 -9.82 -20.10
N SER A 165 14.07 -9.33 -20.71
CA SER A 165 14.07 -8.96 -22.12
C SER A 165 13.75 -10.17 -23.00
N ALA A 166 14.44 -11.29 -22.81
CA ALA A 166 14.19 -12.51 -23.55
C ALA A 166 12.74 -13.04 -23.35
N LEU A 167 12.21 -12.93 -22.13
CA LEU A 167 10.83 -13.30 -21.85
C LEU A 167 9.84 -12.40 -22.61
N LEU A 168 10.05 -11.09 -22.59
CA LEU A 168 9.18 -10.13 -23.27
C LEU A 168 9.22 -10.31 -24.79
N ASP A 169 10.40 -10.58 -25.34
CA ASP A 169 10.58 -10.80 -26.78
C ASP A 169 10.02 -12.15 -27.26
N ALA A 170 9.86 -13.13 -26.33
CA ALA A 170 9.24 -14.42 -26.60
C ALA A 170 7.70 -14.37 -26.55
N ILE A 171 7.11 -13.30 -25.97
CA ILE A 171 5.65 -13.15 -25.87
C ILE A 171 5.09 -12.69 -27.21
N PRO A 172 4.13 -13.42 -27.82
CA PRO A 172 3.47 -12.97 -29.03
C PRO A 172 2.72 -11.65 -28.83
N ASP A 173 2.68 -10.79 -29.86
CA ASP A 173 2.02 -9.47 -29.82
C ASP A 173 0.57 -9.52 -29.35
N VAL A 174 -0.18 -10.60 -29.71
CA VAL A 174 -1.57 -10.78 -29.25
C VAL A 174 -1.65 -10.92 -27.73
N VAL A 175 -0.71 -11.64 -27.13
CA VAL A 175 -0.63 -11.81 -25.67
C VAL A 175 -0.18 -10.53 -25.01
N MET A 176 0.82 -9.82 -25.58
CA MET A 176 1.27 -8.53 -25.07
C MET A 176 0.13 -7.50 -25.08
N ASN A 177 -0.63 -7.39 -26.17
CA ASN A 177 -1.81 -6.55 -26.23
C ASN A 177 -2.86 -6.93 -25.17
N GLY A 178 -3.09 -8.22 -24.98
CA GLY A 178 -3.97 -8.73 -23.92
C GLY A 178 -3.50 -8.31 -22.51
N LEU A 179 -2.20 -8.42 -22.23
CA LEU A 179 -1.60 -7.98 -20.97
C LEU A 179 -1.71 -6.47 -20.77
N THR A 180 -1.55 -5.68 -21.83
CA THR A 180 -1.76 -4.21 -21.80
C THR A 180 -3.20 -3.86 -21.42
N VAL A 181 -4.18 -4.52 -22.03
CA VAL A 181 -5.60 -4.32 -21.69
C VAL A 181 -5.88 -4.77 -20.25
N CYS A 182 -5.37 -5.92 -19.83
CA CYS A 182 -5.48 -6.38 -18.45
C CYS A 182 -4.81 -5.42 -17.46
N GLY A 183 -3.63 -4.89 -17.80
CA GLY A 183 -2.94 -3.87 -17.02
C GLY A 183 -3.79 -2.62 -16.79
N GLY A 184 -4.53 -2.19 -17.82
CA GLY A 184 -5.49 -1.09 -17.73
C GLY A 184 -6.69 -1.36 -16.80
N LEU A 185 -7.03 -2.64 -16.55
CA LEU A 185 -8.10 -3.04 -15.62
C LEU A 185 -7.64 -3.15 -14.16
N LEU A 186 -6.34 -3.33 -13.91
CA LEU A 186 -5.80 -3.50 -12.56
C LEU A 186 -6.13 -2.32 -11.61
N PRO A 187 -6.07 -1.05 -12.02
CA PRO A 187 -6.52 0.06 -11.18
C PRO A 187 -7.97 -0.08 -10.72
N ALA A 188 -8.86 -0.55 -11.60
CA ALA A 188 -10.27 -0.79 -11.24
C ALA A 188 -10.41 -1.89 -10.17
N VAL A 189 -9.59 -2.95 -10.26
CA VAL A 189 -9.54 -4.00 -9.22
C VAL A 189 -9.02 -3.44 -7.91
N GLY A 190 -7.95 -2.63 -7.92
CA GLY A 190 -7.42 -1.96 -6.74
C GLY A 190 -8.47 -1.07 -6.06
N MET A 191 -9.19 -0.26 -6.83
CA MET A 191 -10.29 0.57 -6.32
C MET A 191 -11.45 -0.28 -5.78
N ALA A 192 -11.80 -1.39 -6.44
CA ALA A 192 -12.84 -2.30 -5.97
C ALA A 192 -12.47 -2.96 -4.63
N MET A 193 -11.19 -3.34 -4.45
CA MET A 193 -10.71 -3.88 -3.18
C MET A 193 -10.77 -2.83 -2.06
N LEU A 194 -10.35 -1.60 -2.33
CA LEU A 194 -10.46 -0.50 -1.38
C LEU A 194 -11.93 -0.24 -1.01
N MET A 195 -12.81 -0.18 -2.00
CA MET A 195 -14.24 0.01 -1.80
C MET A 195 -14.85 -1.13 -0.97
N LYS A 196 -14.45 -2.39 -1.21
CA LYS A 196 -14.90 -3.53 -0.40
C LYS A 196 -14.53 -3.39 1.08
N MET A 197 -13.36 -2.80 1.38
CA MET A 197 -12.92 -2.56 2.76
C MET A 197 -13.69 -1.41 3.44
N LEU A 198 -14.09 -0.41 2.65
CA LEU A 198 -14.82 0.77 3.13
C LEU A 198 -16.35 0.60 3.04
N TRP A 199 -16.82 -0.56 2.57
CA TRP A 199 -18.24 -0.79 2.33
C TRP A 199 -19.02 -0.81 3.64
N ASP A 200 -19.97 0.12 3.74
CA ASP A 200 -20.94 0.21 4.81
C ASP A 200 -22.34 0.43 4.18
N ASN A 201 -23.31 -0.33 4.64
CA ASN A 201 -24.68 -0.27 4.11
C ASN A 201 -25.34 1.10 4.32
N LYS A 202 -24.90 1.89 5.31
CA LYS A 202 -25.44 3.23 5.58
C LYS A 202 -24.94 4.27 4.58
N ILE A 203 -23.72 4.09 4.07
CA ILE A 203 -23.07 5.07 3.18
C ILE A 203 -22.92 4.58 1.74
N CYS A 204 -23.25 3.31 1.44
CA CYS A 204 -23.08 2.74 0.11
C CYS A 204 -23.85 3.49 -0.99
N MET A 205 -24.96 4.17 -0.66
CA MET A 205 -25.71 4.99 -1.61
C MET A 205 -24.87 6.14 -2.19
N PHE A 206 -23.89 6.66 -1.46
CA PHE A 206 -23.01 7.73 -1.96
C PHE A 206 -22.06 7.23 -3.06
N TYR A 207 -21.76 5.94 -3.10
CA TYR A 207 -21.06 5.33 -4.23
C TYR A 207 -21.84 5.49 -5.53
N PHE A 208 -23.15 5.18 -5.52
CA PHE A 208 -24.00 5.33 -6.70
C PHE A 208 -24.15 6.80 -7.09
N LEU A 209 -24.25 7.70 -6.10
CA LEU A 209 -24.26 9.14 -6.36
C LEU A 209 -22.98 9.57 -7.07
N GLY A 210 -21.81 9.18 -6.56
CA GLY A 210 -20.52 9.49 -7.17
C GLY A 210 -20.38 8.90 -8.59
N PHE A 211 -20.87 7.68 -8.80
CA PHE A 211 -20.90 7.05 -10.12
C PHE A 211 -21.73 7.86 -11.13
N VAL A 212 -22.94 8.28 -10.75
CA VAL A 212 -23.80 9.10 -11.61
C VAL A 212 -23.14 10.43 -11.95
N LEU A 213 -22.56 11.12 -10.96
CA LEU A 213 -21.87 12.38 -11.16
C LEU A 213 -20.65 12.25 -12.10
N ALA A 214 -19.90 11.14 -11.98
CA ALA A 214 -18.76 10.87 -12.85
C ALA A 214 -19.18 10.47 -14.26
N ALA A 215 -20.11 9.51 -14.39
CA ALA A 215 -20.44 8.88 -15.66
C ALA A 215 -21.36 9.75 -16.54
N TYR A 216 -22.31 10.49 -15.95
CA TYR A 216 -23.27 11.25 -16.69
C TYR A 216 -22.96 12.76 -16.78
N LEU A 217 -22.39 13.34 -15.71
CA LEU A 217 -22.03 14.75 -15.71
C LEU A 217 -20.58 15.01 -16.13
N ASN A 218 -19.77 13.95 -16.32
CA ASN A 218 -18.35 14.05 -16.67
C ASN A 218 -17.57 15.03 -15.77
N LEU A 219 -17.92 15.09 -14.48
CA LEU A 219 -17.24 15.99 -13.55
C LEU A 219 -15.81 15.52 -13.34
N PRO A 220 -14.83 16.45 -13.31
CA PRO A 220 -13.45 16.10 -13.00
C PRO A 220 -13.35 15.57 -11.55
N LEU A 221 -12.40 14.65 -11.31
CA LEU A 221 -12.19 14.01 -9.99
C LEU A 221 -12.03 15.01 -8.85
N ILE A 222 -11.43 16.16 -9.11
CA ILE A 222 -11.25 17.23 -8.11
C ILE A 222 -12.62 17.79 -7.68
N ALA A 223 -13.54 18.01 -8.61
CA ALA A 223 -14.88 18.50 -8.28
C ALA A 223 -15.66 17.46 -7.48
N LEU A 224 -15.56 16.16 -7.84
CA LEU A 224 -16.17 15.07 -7.09
C LEU A 224 -15.61 14.98 -5.67
N ALA A 225 -14.28 15.13 -5.53
CA ALA A 225 -13.63 15.11 -4.21
C ALA A 225 -14.14 16.26 -3.32
N VAL A 226 -14.28 17.48 -3.87
CA VAL A 226 -14.79 18.63 -3.11
C VAL A 226 -16.24 18.39 -2.68
N ILE A 227 -17.10 17.88 -3.57
CA ILE A 227 -18.49 17.54 -3.24
C ILE A 227 -18.51 16.46 -2.13
N GLY A 228 -17.70 15.41 -2.27
CA GLY A 228 -17.59 14.35 -1.26
C GLY A 228 -17.18 14.88 0.12
N VAL A 229 -16.19 15.77 0.17
CA VAL A 229 -15.74 16.41 1.43
C VAL A 229 -16.86 17.25 2.06
N ILE A 230 -17.58 18.03 1.27
CA ILE A 230 -18.70 18.85 1.76
C ILE A 230 -19.78 17.94 2.38
N ILE A 231 -20.16 16.86 1.69
CA ILE A 231 -21.12 15.87 2.19
C ILE A 231 -20.62 15.23 3.49
N ALA A 232 -19.37 14.76 3.52
CA ALA A 232 -18.78 14.12 4.68
C ALA A 232 -18.75 15.04 5.90
N ILE A 233 -18.34 16.30 5.73
CA ILE A 233 -18.35 17.30 6.81
C ILE A 233 -19.78 17.55 7.30
N SER A 234 -20.75 17.70 6.38
CA SER A 234 -22.14 17.96 6.73
C SER A 234 -22.74 16.83 7.56
N ILE A 235 -22.53 15.58 7.16
CA ILE A 235 -22.98 14.39 7.90
C ILE A 235 -22.27 14.29 9.24
N GLY A 236 -20.94 14.39 9.26
CA GLY A 236 -20.16 14.29 10.49
C GLY A 236 -20.52 15.36 11.52
N MET A 237 -20.79 16.59 11.08
CA MET A 237 -21.30 17.65 11.98
C MET A 237 -22.69 17.33 12.54
N ASN A 238 -23.54 16.70 11.76
CA ASN A 238 -24.88 16.31 12.22
C ASN A 238 -24.78 15.18 13.24
N ASP A 239 -24.00 14.14 12.95
CA ASP A 239 -23.79 13.01 13.88
C ASP A 239 -23.13 13.48 15.17
N TYR A 240 -22.17 14.40 15.10
CA TYR A 240 -21.55 14.98 16.30
C TYR A 240 -22.57 15.71 17.18
N LYS A 241 -23.48 16.51 16.58
CA LYS A 241 -24.57 17.18 17.33
C LYS A 241 -25.53 16.18 17.95
N LEU A 242 -25.94 15.13 17.22
CA LEU A 242 -26.79 14.07 17.72
C LEU A 242 -26.18 13.37 18.93
N ASN A 243 -24.90 13.01 18.83
CA ASN A 243 -24.18 12.37 19.94
C ASN A 243 -24.05 13.30 21.16
N GLN A 244 -23.83 14.61 20.98
CA GLN A 244 -23.85 15.55 22.09
C GLN A 244 -25.24 15.64 22.76
N LEU A 245 -26.30 15.65 21.97
CA LEU A 245 -27.66 15.68 22.51
C LEU A 245 -28.01 14.38 23.26
N ALA A 246 -27.57 13.23 22.74
CA ALA A 246 -27.73 11.94 23.41
C ALA A 246 -26.97 11.89 24.75
N ALA A 247 -25.70 12.34 24.77
CA ALA A 247 -24.92 12.43 26.00
C ALA A 247 -25.56 13.38 27.06
N GLN A 248 -26.15 14.50 26.61
CA GLN A 248 -26.86 15.40 27.52
C GLN A 248 -28.17 14.78 28.09
N ARG A 249 -28.87 13.96 27.32
CA ARG A 249 -30.06 13.24 27.78
C ARG A 249 -29.72 12.21 28.87
N VAL A 250 -28.64 11.46 28.66
CA VAL A 250 -28.16 10.49 29.65
C VAL A 250 -27.73 11.17 30.95
N ALA A 251 -27.09 12.34 30.87
CA ALA A 251 -26.68 13.11 32.04
C ALA A 251 -27.85 13.75 32.83
N VAL A 252 -29.03 13.92 32.22
CA VAL A 252 -30.22 14.51 32.83
C VAL A 252 -31.22 13.45 33.31
N SER A 253 -31.05 12.17 32.95
CA SER A 253 -31.94 11.08 33.36
C SER A 253 -31.66 10.72 34.84
N PRO A 254 -32.68 10.65 35.71
CA PRO A 254 -32.47 10.23 37.10
C PRO A 254 -32.01 8.79 37.15
N ALA A 255 -31.08 8.47 38.09
CA ALA A 255 -30.33 7.22 38.23
C ALA A 255 -31.16 5.93 38.47
N GLY A 256 -32.33 5.81 37.91
CA GLY A 256 -33.23 4.65 38.03
C GLY A 256 -33.64 3.99 36.72
N SER A 257 -33.26 4.56 35.57
CA SER A 257 -33.67 4.05 34.24
C SER A 257 -32.47 3.66 33.34
N ALA A 258 -31.28 3.56 33.90
CA ALA A 258 -30.06 3.27 33.09
C ALA A 258 -29.98 1.80 32.66
N ASP A 259 -30.58 0.87 33.38
CA ASP A 259 -30.52 -0.56 33.07
C ASP A 259 -31.47 -1.00 31.95
N GLU A 260 -32.51 -0.21 31.65
CA GLU A 260 -33.51 -0.58 30.65
C GLU A 260 -33.09 -0.18 29.20
N TYR A 261 -32.12 0.73 29.04
CA TYR A 261 -31.63 1.17 27.72
C TYR A 261 -30.42 0.43 27.20
N LEU A 262 -29.73 -0.33 28.04
CA LEU A 262 -28.53 -1.12 27.63
C LEU A 262 -28.93 -2.43 26.94
N ASP A 263 -30.08 -2.98 27.24
CA ASP A 263 -30.59 -4.21 26.62
C ASP A 263 -31.14 -4.01 25.20
N GLU A 264 -31.58 -2.80 24.84
CA GLU A 264 -32.06 -2.52 23.48
C GLU A 264 -30.97 -2.23 22.46
N GLU A 265 -29.77 -1.77 22.88
CA GLU A 265 -28.64 -1.54 21.96
C GLU A 265 -27.85 -2.81 21.62
N GLU A 266 -27.92 -3.87 22.45
CA GLU A 266 -27.26 -5.16 22.13
C GLU A 266 -28.07 -6.01 21.14
N GLU A 267 -29.38 -5.84 20.99
CA GLU A 267 -30.19 -6.58 20.02
C GLU A 267 -30.12 -6.01 18.59
N GLU A 268 -29.67 -4.77 18.38
CA GLU A 268 -29.51 -4.18 17.04
C GLU A 268 -28.13 -4.46 16.39
N PHE A 269 -27.22 -5.16 17.09
CA PHE A 269 -25.84 -5.41 16.61
C PHE A 269 -25.56 -6.87 16.20
N PHE A 270 -26.58 -7.76 16.15
CA PHE A 270 -26.45 -9.12 15.64
C PHE A 270 -27.24 -9.37 14.35
#